data_3fa796ebb90263d2da905a4a995c960e
#
_entry.id   3fa796ebb90263d2da905a4a995c960e
#
_cell.length_a   1.000
_cell.length_b   1.000
_cell.length_c   1.000
_cell.angle_alpha   90.00
_cell.angle_beta   90.00
_cell.angle_gamma   90.00
#
_symmetry.space_group_name_H-M   'P 1'
#
loop_
_entity.id
_entity.type
_entity.pdbx_description
1 polymer ?
#
loop_
_entity_poly.entity_id
_entity_poly.type
_entity_poly.pdbx_seq_one_letter_code
_entity_poly.pdbx_strand_id
1 'polypeptide(L)'
;MTADETMSAPVQEPGNAPGRAEMPVEGRAGADAVQGANQYLSWGSRSDVGLVRGHNEDSFLLRAPLFAVCDGMGGHAAGEVASSLAVDTIGRNAPGTADDTLLGAAIEAANLTVINGAENGIGKPGMGCTATC
;
A
#
# COMPACT_ATOMS: atom_id res chain seq x y z
N MET A 1 -23.01 -1.32 -66.67
CA MET A 1 -23.37 -0.62 -65.45
C MET A 1 -23.13 -1.59 -64.29
N THR A 2 -21.96 -1.55 -63.74
CA THR A 2 -21.51 -2.41 -62.65
C THR A 2 -21.33 -1.54 -61.44
N ALA A 3 -22.15 -1.73 -60.42
CA ALA A 3 -22.03 -1.04 -59.11
C ALA A 3 -20.91 -1.73 -58.33
N ASP A 4 -19.93 -0.92 -57.96
CA ASP A 4 -18.82 -1.29 -57.09
C ASP A 4 -19.30 -1.14 -55.63
N GLU A 5 -19.57 -2.24 -54.98
CA GLU A 5 -19.84 -2.28 -53.53
C GLU A 5 -18.50 -2.41 -52.76
N THR A 6 -17.93 -1.28 -52.39
CA THR A 6 -16.82 -1.25 -51.45
C THR A 6 -17.33 -1.65 -50.07
N MET A 7 -17.15 -2.92 -49.73
CA MET A 7 -17.41 -3.46 -48.39
C MET A 7 -16.37 -2.89 -47.41
N SER A 8 -16.78 -1.91 -46.62
CA SER A 8 -16.01 -1.41 -45.49
C SER A 8 -15.94 -2.49 -44.40
N ALA A 9 -14.73 -2.95 -44.10
CA ALA A 9 -14.48 -3.86 -43.00
C ALA A 9 -14.75 -3.15 -41.63
N PRO A 10 -15.34 -3.83 -40.64
CA PRO A 10 -15.60 -3.26 -39.34
C PRO A 10 -14.28 -2.98 -38.63
N VAL A 11 -14.14 -1.76 -38.13
CA VAL A 11 -13.05 -1.35 -37.23
C VAL A 11 -13.16 -2.21 -35.98
N GLN A 12 -12.21 -3.10 -35.75
CA GLN A 12 -12.08 -3.80 -34.49
C GLN A 12 -11.66 -2.79 -33.41
N GLU A 13 -12.53 -2.59 -32.44
CA GLU A 13 -12.15 -1.92 -31.20
C GLU A 13 -10.98 -2.66 -30.54
N PRO A 14 -9.98 -1.96 -30.00
CA PRO A 14 -8.88 -2.63 -29.29
C PRO A 14 -9.46 -3.40 -28.10
N GLY A 15 -9.38 -4.73 -28.19
CA GLY A 15 -9.85 -5.64 -27.15
C GLY A 15 -9.26 -5.23 -25.80
N ASN A 16 -10.13 -5.16 -24.82
CA ASN A 16 -9.81 -4.98 -23.41
C ASN A 16 -8.76 -6.03 -22.99
N ALA A 17 -7.51 -5.62 -22.92
CA ALA A 17 -6.45 -6.47 -22.39
C ALA A 17 -6.82 -6.88 -20.96
N PRO A 18 -6.68 -8.18 -20.57
CA PRO A 18 -6.96 -8.61 -19.21
C PRO A 18 -6.10 -7.76 -18.26
N GLY A 19 -6.76 -7.16 -17.27
CA GLY A 19 -6.17 -6.21 -16.34
C GLY A 19 -4.83 -6.73 -15.81
N ARG A 20 -3.79 -5.96 -16.04
CA ARG A 20 -2.48 -6.16 -15.44
C ARG A 20 -2.71 -6.18 -13.93
N ALA A 21 -2.47 -7.33 -13.29
CA ALA A 21 -2.54 -7.42 -11.85
C ALA A 21 -1.60 -6.34 -11.28
N GLU A 22 -2.18 -5.33 -10.64
CA GLU A 22 -1.40 -4.26 -10.03
C GLU A 22 -0.58 -4.90 -8.91
N MET A 23 0.73 -4.82 -9.05
CA MET A 23 1.65 -5.23 -7.99
C MET A 23 1.41 -4.31 -6.79
N PRO A 24 1.30 -4.86 -5.57
CA PRO A 24 1.21 -4.03 -4.37
C PRO A 24 2.43 -3.12 -4.31
N VAL A 25 2.20 -1.83 -4.14
CA VAL A 25 3.27 -0.85 -3.94
C VAL A 25 3.35 -0.57 -2.46
N GLU A 26 4.39 -1.09 -1.84
CA GLU A 26 4.77 -0.78 -0.48
C GLU A 26 5.81 0.35 -0.53
N GLY A 27 5.51 1.46 0.13
CA GLY A 27 6.42 2.60 0.23
C GLY A 27 6.92 2.75 1.65
N ARG A 28 8.23 2.91 1.76
CA ARG A 28 8.91 3.23 3.01
C ARG A 28 9.29 4.70 3.05
N ALA A 29 9.65 5.16 4.21
CA ALA A 29 10.22 6.47 4.46
C ALA A 29 11.27 6.83 3.39
N GLY A 30 11.06 7.95 2.69
CA GLY A 30 11.95 8.43 1.63
C GLY A 30 11.67 7.85 0.22
N ALA A 31 10.59 7.09 0.03
CA ALA A 31 10.15 6.70 -1.30
C ALA A 31 9.68 7.92 -2.10
N ASP A 32 10.04 7.96 -3.37
CA ASP A 32 9.50 8.93 -4.33
C ASP A 32 7.98 8.87 -4.36
N ALA A 33 7.33 9.95 -4.79
CA ALA A 33 5.89 9.99 -4.93
C ALA A 33 5.40 8.83 -5.80
N VAL A 34 4.50 8.01 -5.24
CA VAL A 34 3.91 6.86 -5.92
C VAL A 34 2.47 7.20 -6.32
N GLN A 35 2.10 6.86 -7.54
CA GLN A 35 0.75 7.06 -8.06
C GLN A 35 0.22 5.77 -8.67
N GLY A 36 -1.09 5.60 -8.59
CA GLY A 36 -1.78 4.50 -9.23
C GLY A 36 -3.22 4.87 -9.58
N ALA A 37 -3.86 4.04 -10.38
CA ALA A 37 -5.26 4.19 -10.71
C ALA A 37 -5.86 2.84 -11.13
N ASN A 38 -7.16 2.70 -10.91
CA ASN A 38 -7.98 1.66 -11.53
C ASN A 38 -9.21 2.29 -12.15
N GLN A 39 -10.17 1.50 -12.61
CA GLN A 39 -11.40 2.01 -13.26
C GLN A 39 -12.30 2.87 -12.35
N TYR A 40 -12.09 2.85 -11.02
CA TYR A 40 -12.92 3.55 -10.04
C TYR A 40 -12.17 4.63 -9.26
N LEU A 41 -10.85 4.49 -9.07
CA LEU A 41 -10.05 5.31 -8.19
C LEU A 41 -8.74 5.72 -8.86
N SER A 42 -8.29 6.93 -8.53
CA SER A 42 -6.91 7.36 -8.73
C SER A 42 -6.34 7.77 -7.37
N TRP A 43 -5.10 7.38 -7.09
CA TRP A 43 -4.45 7.66 -5.82
C TRP A 43 -3.01 8.10 -6.00
N GLY A 44 -2.50 8.77 -4.99
CA GLY A 44 -1.10 9.14 -4.89
C GLY A 44 -0.68 9.18 -3.43
N SER A 45 0.60 8.96 -3.19
CA SER A 45 1.21 9.13 -1.88
C SER A 45 2.53 9.84 -1.99
N ARG A 46 2.89 10.49 -0.91
CA ARG A 46 4.21 11.06 -0.67
C ARG A 46 4.48 11.02 0.82
N SER A 47 5.67 10.64 1.20
CA SER A 47 6.17 10.78 2.56
C SER A 47 7.47 11.57 2.54
N ASP A 48 7.68 12.43 3.54
CA ASP A 48 8.82 13.33 3.61
C ASP A 48 9.27 13.44 5.07
N VAL A 49 10.58 13.40 5.29
CA VAL A 49 11.16 13.50 6.63
C VAL A 49 10.94 14.87 7.29
N GLY A 50 10.63 15.90 6.47
CA GLY A 50 10.54 17.29 6.90
C GLY A 50 11.91 17.93 7.13
N LEU A 51 11.90 19.14 7.72
CA LEU A 51 13.09 19.98 7.84
C LEU A 51 13.86 19.79 9.16
N VAL A 52 13.30 19.08 10.12
CA VAL A 52 13.82 19.04 11.50
C VAL A 52 14.25 17.62 11.91
N ARG A 53 13.53 16.60 11.47
CA ARG A 53 13.82 15.21 11.83
C ARG A 53 14.95 14.63 10.97
N GLY A 54 15.77 13.74 11.55
CA GLY A 54 16.82 13.02 10.81
C GLY A 54 16.32 11.78 10.10
N HIS A 55 15.15 11.26 10.49
CA HIS A 55 14.56 10.03 9.97
C HIS A 55 13.05 10.21 9.77
N ASN A 56 12.53 9.56 8.75
CA ASN A 56 11.10 9.43 8.52
C ASN A 56 10.63 8.08 9.08
N GLU A 57 9.69 8.13 10.01
CA GLU A 57 9.17 6.95 10.71
C GLU A 57 7.83 6.48 10.14
N ASP A 58 7.35 7.10 9.05
CA ASP A 58 6.11 6.73 8.39
C ASP A 58 6.33 5.58 7.40
N SER A 59 5.32 4.74 7.28
CA SER A 59 5.22 3.71 6.23
C SER A 59 3.80 3.69 5.66
N PHE A 60 3.66 3.29 4.39
CA PHE A 60 2.35 3.23 3.75
C PHE A 60 2.20 2.02 2.83
N LEU A 61 0.96 1.61 2.61
CA LEU A 61 0.55 0.59 1.65
C LEU A 61 -0.44 1.18 0.66
N LEU A 62 -0.17 1.01 -0.63
CA LEU A 62 -1.09 1.38 -1.71
C LEU A 62 -1.42 0.14 -2.53
N ARG A 63 -2.50 -0.52 -2.18
CA ARG A 63 -2.99 -1.70 -2.89
C ARG A 63 -4.51 -1.72 -2.88
N ALA A 64 -5.14 -1.21 -3.93
CA ALA A 64 -6.60 -1.25 -4.01
C ALA A 64 -7.14 -2.68 -3.82
N PRO A 65 -8.19 -2.88 -3.02
CA PRO A 65 -9.03 -1.85 -2.39
C PRO A 65 -8.49 -1.31 -1.05
N LEU A 66 -7.34 -1.75 -0.59
CA LEU A 66 -6.76 -1.34 0.70
C LEU A 66 -5.68 -0.28 0.52
N PHE A 67 -5.77 0.75 1.34
CA PHE A 67 -4.76 1.79 1.54
C PHE A 67 -4.50 1.90 3.04
N ALA A 68 -3.24 2.00 3.44
CA ALA A 68 -2.88 2.14 4.84
C ALA A 68 -1.73 3.12 5.03
N VAL A 69 -1.76 3.87 6.14
CA VAL A 69 -0.69 4.74 6.60
C VAL A 69 -0.41 4.42 8.06
N CYS A 70 0.86 4.23 8.37
CA CYS A 70 1.36 3.96 9.72
C CYS A 70 2.42 5.00 10.08
N ASP A 71 2.16 5.79 11.13
CA ASP A 71 3.11 6.75 11.74
C ASP A 71 3.79 6.07 12.93
N GLY A 72 5.08 5.85 12.82
CA GLY A 72 5.88 5.11 13.78
C GLY A 72 6.40 5.97 14.94
N MET A 73 6.51 5.37 16.11
CA MET A 73 7.09 5.99 17.30
C MET A 73 8.02 5.04 18.05
N GLY A 74 8.99 5.56 18.79
CA GLY A 74 9.87 4.73 19.64
C GLY A 74 11.30 5.24 19.78
N GLY A 75 11.56 6.42 19.27
CA GLY A 75 12.86 7.07 19.29
C GLY A 75 13.94 6.42 18.40
N HIS A 76 14.74 7.23 17.71
CA HIS A 76 15.68 6.78 16.69
C HIS A 76 14.97 5.98 15.58
N ALA A 77 15.58 4.93 15.07
CA ALA A 77 15.01 4.10 14.01
C ALA A 77 13.91 3.09 14.47
N ALA A 78 13.48 3.14 15.74
CA ALA A 78 12.53 2.14 16.24
C ALA A 78 11.10 2.39 15.71
N GLY A 79 10.71 3.65 15.50
CA GLY A 79 9.44 4.00 14.85
C GLY A 79 9.38 3.53 13.41
N GLU A 80 10.47 3.70 12.64
CA GLU A 80 10.58 3.16 11.28
C GLU A 80 10.40 1.64 11.23
N VAL A 81 11.00 0.92 12.19
CA VAL A 81 10.84 -0.53 12.31
C VAL A 81 9.39 -0.88 12.62
N ALA A 82 8.76 -0.18 13.56
CA ALA A 82 7.37 -0.45 13.95
C ALA A 82 6.39 -0.23 12.79
N SER A 83 6.46 0.92 12.12
CA SER A 83 5.58 1.24 11.00
C SER A 83 5.79 0.31 9.80
N SER A 84 7.03 -0.06 9.50
CA SER A 84 7.37 -1.03 8.46
C SER A 84 6.79 -2.42 8.76
N LEU A 85 6.99 -2.95 9.98
CA LEU A 85 6.42 -4.23 10.40
C LEU A 85 4.89 -4.24 10.33
N ALA A 86 4.25 -3.13 10.72
CA ALA A 86 2.79 -3.00 10.68
C ALA A 86 2.29 -3.03 9.24
N VAL A 87 2.82 -2.19 8.34
CA VAL A 87 2.43 -2.12 6.94
C VAL A 87 2.65 -3.46 6.24
N ASP A 88 3.81 -4.08 6.39
CA ASP A 88 4.13 -5.38 5.81
C ASP A 88 3.16 -6.48 6.30
N THR A 89 2.79 -6.45 7.58
CA THR A 89 1.88 -7.47 8.15
C THR A 89 0.45 -7.23 7.70
N ILE A 90 -0.04 -5.99 7.71
CA ILE A 90 -1.35 -5.63 7.15
C ILE A 90 -1.41 -6.04 5.67
N GLY A 91 -0.38 -5.73 4.89
CA GLY A 91 -0.31 -6.05 3.48
C GLY A 91 -0.40 -7.55 3.19
N ARG A 92 0.24 -8.39 3.99
CA ARG A 92 0.19 -9.86 3.84
C ARG A 92 -1.14 -10.47 4.27
N ASN A 93 -1.83 -9.90 5.25
CA ASN A 93 -3.04 -10.46 5.86
C ASN A 93 -4.33 -9.77 5.40
N ALA A 94 -4.22 -8.67 4.65
CA ALA A 94 -5.37 -7.92 4.22
C ALA A 94 -6.27 -8.70 3.26
N PRO A 95 -7.60 -8.54 3.39
CA PRO A 95 -8.54 -9.15 2.47
C PRO A 95 -8.41 -8.56 1.05
N GLY A 96 -8.73 -9.37 0.04
CA GLY A 96 -8.81 -8.90 -1.35
C GLY A 96 -10.09 -8.13 -1.69
N THR A 97 -11.03 -8.08 -0.76
CA THR A 97 -12.31 -7.37 -0.86
C THR A 97 -12.54 -6.53 0.38
N ALA A 98 -13.42 -5.53 0.33
CA ALA A 98 -13.79 -4.74 1.48
C ALA A 98 -14.51 -5.62 2.53
N ASP A 99 -13.80 -5.90 3.63
CA ASP A 99 -14.25 -6.72 4.75
C ASP A 99 -13.63 -6.18 6.04
N ASP A 100 -14.44 -5.59 6.89
CA ASP A 100 -14.03 -4.94 8.12
C ASP A 100 -13.53 -5.93 9.18
N THR A 101 -14.11 -7.12 9.23
CA THR A 101 -13.70 -8.17 10.18
C THR A 101 -12.31 -8.70 9.82
N LEU A 102 -12.07 -8.99 8.55
CA LEU A 102 -10.75 -9.44 8.07
C LEU A 102 -9.70 -8.34 8.16
N LEU A 103 -10.09 -7.09 7.93
CA LEU A 103 -9.18 -5.95 8.13
C LEU A 103 -8.81 -5.79 9.61
N GLY A 104 -9.78 -5.91 10.52
CA GLY A 104 -9.54 -5.92 11.96
C GLY A 104 -8.53 -7.01 12.36
N ALA A 105 -8.71 -8.24 11.87
CA ALA A 105 -7.78 -9.34 12.13
C ALA A 105 -6.36 -9.07 11.58
N ALA A 106 -6.24 -8.42 10.43
CA ALA A 106 -4.94 -8.01 9.87
C ALA A 106 -4.24 -6.97 10.74
N ILE A 107 -4.98 -6.01 11.31
CA ILE A 107 -4.45 -4.99 12.24
C ILE A 107 -4.03 -5.65 13.56
N GLU A 108 -4.81 -6.57 14.09
CA GLU A 108 -4.44 -7.34 15.31
C GLU A 108 -3.15 -8.14 15.08
N ALA A 109 -3.01 -8.80 13.93
CA ALA A 109 -1.78 -9.51 13.56
C ALA A 109 -0.58 -8.56 13.45
N ALA A 110 -0.77 -7.37 12.92
CA ALA A 110 0.26 -6.33 12.86
C ALA A 110 0.69 -5.87 14.26
N ASN A 111 -0.27 -5.63 15.16
CA ASN A 111 0.02 -5.28 16.55
C ASN A 111 0.88 -6.35 17.24
N LEU A 112 0.52 -7.61 17.09
CA LEU A 112 1.32 -8.72 17.65
C LEU A 112 2.71 -8.79 17.04
N THR A 113 2.84 -8.53 15.73
CA THR A 113 4.14 -8.54 15.05
C THR A 113 5.04 -7.42 15.58
N VAL A 114 4.52 -6.23 15.81
CA VAL A 114 5.27 -5.10 16.37
C VAL A 114 5.71 -5.40 17.80
N ILE A 115 4.81 -5.93 18.66
CA ILE A 115 5.14 -6.33 20.04
C ILE A 115 6.26 -7.38 20.04
N ASN A 116 6.10 -8.46 19.27
CA ASN A 116 7.09 -9.53 19.17
C ASN A 116 8.44 -9.01 18.61
N GLY A 117 8.40 -8.07 17.66
CA GLY A 117 9.60 -7.43 17.14
C GLY A 117 10.37 -6.67 18.23
N ALA A 118 9.66 -5.93 19.07
CA ALA A 118 10.26 -5.22 20.20
C ALA A 118 10.90 -6.17 21.22
N GLU A 119 10.24 -7.28 21.53
CA GLU A 119 10.70 -8.28 22.50
C GLU A 119 11.90 -9.10 21.98
N ASN A 120 11.94 -9.38 20.69
CA ASN A 120 12.99 -10.18 20.05
C ASN A 120 14.18 -9.35 19.50
N GLY A 121 14.23 -8.06 19.79
CA GLY A 121 15.36 -7.20 19.43
C GLY A 121 15.41 -6.77 17.95
N ILE A 122 14.30 -6.91 17.19
CA ILE A 122 14.18 -6.38 15.83
C ILE A 122 14.03 -4.86 15.87
N GLY A 123 13.53 -4.33 16.97
CA GLY A 123 13.43 -2.90 17.26
C GLY A 123 13.80 -2.61 18.69
N LYS A 124 13.04 -1.75 19.36
CA LYS A 124 13.28 -1.39 20.78
C LYS A 124 12.00 -1.56 21.59
N PRO A 125 12.13 -1.90 22.90
CA PRO A 125 10.99 -1.88 23.81
C PRO A 125 10.30 -0.51 23.79
N GLY A 126 8.97 -0.52 23.72
CA GLY A 126 8.15 0.69 23.64
C GLY A 126 7.98 1.29 22.25
N MET A 127 8.53 0.65 21.20
CA MET A 127 8.17 1.04 19.84
C MET A 127 6.72 0.73 19.54
N GLY A 128 6.11 1.51 18.66
CA GLY A 128 4.74 1.34 18.19
C GLY A 128 4.48 2.17 16.96
N CYS A 129 3.27 2.10 16.45
CA CYS A 129 2.82 2.98 15.38
C CYS A 129 1.30 3.19 15.44
N THR A 130 0.83 4.23 14.78
CA THR A 130 -0.58 4.33 14.39
C THR A 130 -0.85 3.42 13.19
N ALA A 131 -2.11 3.09 12.95
CA ALA A 131 -2.56 2.46 11.71
C ALA A 131 -3.88 3.09 11.28
N THR A 132 -3.88 3.67 10.10
CA THR A 132 -5.09 4.20 9.44
C THR A 132 -5.25 3.45 8.11
N CYS A 133 -6.39 2.76 7.96
CA CYS A 133 -6.70 1.94 6.79
C CYS A 133 -8.06 2.31 6.20
#